data_5fdf3d20a5203194883fdd4c36d9a426
#
_entry.id   5fdf3d20a5203194883fdd4c36d9a426
#
_cell.length_a   1.000
_cell.length_b   1.000
_cell.length_c   1.000
_cell.angle_alpha   90.00
_cell.angle_beta   90.00
_cell.angle_gamma   90.00
#
_symmetry.space_group_name_H-M   'P 1'
#
loop_
_entity.id
_entity.type
_entity.pdbx_description
1 polymer ?
#
loop_
_entity_poly.entity_id
_entity_poly.type
_entity_poly.pdbx_seq_one_letter_code
_entity_poly.pdbx_strand_id
1 'polypeptide(L)'
;MGASAAKLLVYYHPDASTAAAQERLLADVAADCRAADLALFVEPLSYSLVEGAPLTDYARRRVVVETARRLTAIGGDVLKAEFPYDPSVTDRGRWVDACEELAEA
;
A
#
# COMPACT_ATOMS: atom_id res chain seq x y z
N MET A 1 -5.81 -19.52 -22.67
CA MET A 1 -4.72 -19.40 -21.71
C MET A 1 -4.85 -18.12 -20.90
N GLY A 2 -4.98 -18.20 -19.62
CA GLY A 2 -5.16 -17.06 -18.75
C GLY A 2 -3.83 -16.51 -18.21
N ALA A 3 -3.90 -15.35 -17.58
CA ALA A 3 -2.79 -14.83 -16.81
C ALA A 3 -2.57 -15.69 -15.56
N SER A 4 -1.32 -15.78 -15.10
CA SER A 4 -0.99 -16.49 -13.85
C SER A 4 -1.08 -15.58 -12.63
N ALA A 5 -1.21 -14.27 -12.82
CA ALA A 5 -1.33 -13.28 -11.76
C ALA A 5 -2.07 -12.04 -12.25
N ALA A 6 -2.67 -11.33 -11.33
CA ALA A 6 -3.30 -10.04 -11.56
C ALA A 6 -2.59 -8.97 -10.72
N LYS A 7 -2.62 -7.72 -11.17
CA LYS A 7 -2.05 -6.59 -10.46
C LYS A 7 -3.11 -5.51 -10.28
N LEU A 8 -3.25 -5.01 -9.06
CA LEU A 8 -4.13 -3.89 -8.73
C LEU A 8 -3.30 -2.72 -8.24
N LEU A 9 -3.36 -1.62 -8.96
CA LEU A 9 -2.75 -0.35 -8.57
C LEU A 9 -3.83 0.51 -7.93
N VAL A 10 -3.60 1.01 -6.72
CA VAL A 10 -4.55 1.89 -6.04
C VAL A 10 -3.85 3.13 -5.49
N TYR A 11 -4.48 4.28 -5.66
CA TYR A 11 -4.07 5.50 -4.96
C TYR A 11 -4.82 5.51 -3.63
N TYR A 12 -4.08 5.36 -2.54
CA TYR A 12 -4.67 5.12 -1.23
C TYR A 12 -4.07 6.01 -0.15
N HIS A 13 -4.94 6.56 0.69
CA HIS A 13 -4.54 7.24 1.92
C HIS A 13 -5.51 6.81 3.02
N PRO A 14 -5.00 6.34 4.19
CA PRO A 14 -5.87 5.82 5.25
C PRO A 14 -6.92 6.80 5.76
N ASP A 15 -6.61 8.09 5.70
CA ASP A 15 -7.49 9.15 6.20
C ASP A 15 -8.35 9.80 5.11
N ALA A 16 -8.26 9.32 3.86
CA ALA A 16 -9.04 9.87 2.76
C ALA A 16 -10.50 9.44 2.84
N SER A 17 -11.40 10.29 2.36
CA SER A 17 -12.82 9.94 2.26
C SER A 17 -13.06 8.76 1.30
N THR A 18 -12.13 8.50 0.39
CA THR A 18 -12.19 7.39 -0.57
C THR A 18 -11.60 6.09 -0.02
N ALA A 19 -11.02 6.10 1.18
CA ALA A 19 -10.35 4.92 1.72
C ALA A 19 -11.27 3.70 1.78
N ALA A 20 -12.49 3.84 2.29
CA ALA A 20 -13.44 2.75 2.38
C ALA A 20 -13.80 2.17 1.02
N ALA A 21 -13.97 3.02 0.00
CA ALA A 21 -14.28 2.57 -1.36
C ALA A 21 -13.11 1.80 -1.97
N GLN A 22 -11.87 2.25 -1.74
CA GLN A 22 -10.68 1.56 -2.20
C GLN A 22 -10.49 0.22 -1.49
N GLU A 23 -10.75 0.17 -0.21
CA GLU A 23 -10.69 -1.08 0.57
C GLU A 23 -11.71 -2.08 0.08
N ARG A 24 -12.92 -1.62 -0.24
CA ARG A 24 -13.98 -2.49 -0.81
C ARG A 24 -13.59 -3.01 -2.20
N LEU A 25 -13.01 -2.14 -3.04
CA LEU A 25 -12.52 -2.55 -4.36
C LEU A 25 -11.47 -3.66 -4.22
N LEU A 26 -10.52 -3.49 -3.30
CA LEU A 26 -9.51 -4.52 -3.07
C LEU A 26 -10.15 -5.84 -2.61
N ALA A 27 -11.12 -5.79 -1.70
CA ALA A 27 -11.81 -6.98 -1.23
C ALA A 27 -12.52 -7.71 -2.37
N ASP A 28 -13.20 -6.97 -3.25
CA ASP A 28 -13.90 -7.54 -4.39
C ASP A 28 -12.93 -8.18 -5.41
N VAL A 29 -11.84 -7.47 -5.73
CA VAL A 29 -10.83 -7.98 -6.66
C VAL A 29 -10.12 -9.20 -6.06
N ALA A 30 -9.81 -9.18 -4.77
CA ALA A 30 -9.18 -10.31 -4.10
C ALA A 30 -10.07 -11.56 -4.13
N ALA A 31 -11.38 -11.38 -3.93
CA ALA A 31 -12.34 -12.48 -4.01
C ALA A 31 -12.40 -13.06 -5.43
N ASP A 32 -12.43 -12.20 -6.44
CA ASP A 32 -12.46 -12.63 -7.84
C ASP A 32 -11.19 -13.37 -8.24
N CYS A 33 -10.02 -12.88 -7.82
CA CYS A 33 -8.75 -13.54 -8.09
C CYS A 33 -8.67 -14.90 -7.42
N ARG A 34 -9.15 -14.99 -6.19
CA ARG A 34 -9.18 -16.26 -5.46
C ARG A 34 -10.09 -17.28 -6.16
N ALA A 35 -11.26 -16.84 -6.64
CA ALA A 35 -12.18 -17.70 -7.38
C ALA A 35 -11.58 -18.15 -8.70
N ALA A 36 -10.75 -17.35 -9.35
CA ALA A 36 -10.09 -17.66 -10.61
C ALA A 36 -8.73 -18.34 -10.44
N ASP A 37 -8.31 -18.59 -9.20
CA ASP A 37 -7.00 -19.16 -8.85
C ASP A 37 -5.84 -18.32 -9.37
N LEU A 38 -5.96 -17.00 -9.25
CA LEU A 38 -4.93 -16.03 -9.63
C LEU A 38 -4.28 -15.42 -8.40
N ALA A 39 -2.95 -15.30 -8.41
CA ALA A 39 -2.24 -14.50 -7.42
C ALA A 39 -2.56 -13.02 -7.65
N LEU A 40 -2.79 -12.28 -6.59
CA LEU A 40 -3.05 -10.84 -6.65
C LEU A 40 -1.89 -10.05 -6.06
N PHE A 41 -1.30 -9.19 -6.90
CA PHE A 41 -0.27 -8.25 -6.52
C PHE A 41 -0.93 -6.89 -6.30
N VAL A 42 -0.79 -6.33 -5.12
CA VAL A 42 -1.37 -5.04 -4.76
C VAL A 42 -0.25 -4.00 -4.66
N GLU A 43 -0.39 -2.90 -5.41
CA GLU A 43 0.57 -1.80 -5.40
C GLU A 43 -0.15 -0.51 -5.00
N PRO A 44 -0.16 -0.17 -3.70
CA PRO A 44 -0.73 1.11 -3.26
C PRO A 44 0.27 2.24 -3.46
N LEU A 45 -0.23 3.37 -3.96
CA LEU A 45 0.54 4.60 -4.11
C LEU A 45 -0.02 5.63 -3.14
N SER A 46 0.84 6.17 -2.29
CA SER A 46 0.47 7.20 -1.32
C SER A 46 0.36 8.57 -1.98
N TYR A 47 -0.41 9.46 -1.39
CA TYR A 47 -0.52 10.84 -1.80
C TYR A 47 -0.86 11.71 -0.60
N SER A 48 -0.63 13.03 -0.73
CA SER A 48 -1.00 13.98 0.30
C SER A 48 -2.46 14.38 0.17
N LEU A 49 -3.16 14.50 1.30
CA LEU A 49 -4.52 15.01 1.33
C LEU A 49 -4.58 16.53 1.16
N VAL A 50 -3.44 17.20 1.29
CA VAL A 50 -3.35 18.66 1.13
C VAL A 50 -2.85 18.94 -0.29
N GLU A 51 -3.70 19.55 -1.10
CA GLU A 51 -3.36 19.88 -2.48
C GLU A 51 -2.15 20.81 -2.52
N GLY A 52 -1.18 20.48 -3.39
CA GLY A 52 0.04 21.27 -3.56
C GLY A 52 1.09 21.07 -2.48
N ALA A 53 0.83 20.24 -1.47
CA ALA A 53 1.79 19.95 -0.41
C ALA A 53 2.19 18.47 -0.46
N PRO A 54 3.47 18.14 -0.62
CA PRO A 54 3.92 16.75 -0.61
C PRO A 54 3.87 16.17 0.81
N LEU A 55 3.85 14.84 0.89
CA LEU A 55 3.98 14.16 2.18
C LEU A 55 5.36 14.45 2.80
N THR A 56 5.37 14.80 4.08
CA THR A 56 6.62 14.88 4.85
C THR A 56 7.15 13.45 5.08
N ASP A 57 8.42 13.32 5.47
CA ASP A 57 9.01 12.02 5.74
C ASP A 57 8.25 11.25 6.82
N TYR A 58 7.89 11.94 7.89
CA TYR A 58 7.12 11.35 8.98
C TYR A 58 5.73 10.90 8.49
N ALA A 59 5.04 11.76 7.74
CA ALA A 59 3.73 11.45 7.22
C ALA A 59 3.79 10.29 6.20
N ARG A 60 4.80 10.26 5.35
CA ARG A 60 5.00 9.17 4.39
C ARG A 60 5.17 7.83 5.11
N ARG A 61 6.02 7.78 6.10
CA ARG A 61 6.23 6.56 6.89
C ARG A 61 4.90 6.07 7.48
N ARG A 62 4.16 6.96 8.13
CA ARG A 62 2.86 6.62 8.73
C ARG A 62 1.88 6.11 7.68
N VAL A 63 1.78 6.81 6.56
CA VAL A 63 0.84 6.44 5.49
C VAL A 63 1.20 5.09 4.87
N VAL A 64 2.47 4.88 4.55
CA VAL A 64 2.92 3.62 3.92
C VAL A 64 2.70 2.43 4.86
N VAL A 65 3.06 2.57 6.13
CA VAL A 65 2.92 1.49 7.12
C VAL A 65 1.44 1.20 7.40
N GLU A 66 0.62 2.23 7.61
CA GLU A 66 -0.79 2.04 7.88
C GLU A 66 -1.52 1.47 6.67
N THR A 67 -1.14 1.89 5.46
CA THR A 67 -1.66 1.32 4.22
C THR A 67 -1.35 -0.18 4.15
N ALA A 68 -0.12 -0.57 4.41
CA ALA A 68 0.26 -1.97 4.41
C ALA A 68 -0.57 -2.77 5.42
N ARG A 69 -0.71 -2.24 6.64
CA ARG A 69 -1.49 -2.90 7.70
C ARG A 69 -2.95 -3.12 7.27
N ARG A 70 -3.60 -2.11 6.72
CA ARG A 70 -5.00 -2.19 6.33
C ARG A 70 -5.23 -3.07 5.12
N LEU A 71 -4.41 -2.88 4.08
CA LEU A 71 -4.65 -3.58 2.82
C LEU A 71 -4.26 -5.07 2.90
N THR A 72 -3.21 -5.43 3.62
CA THR A 72 -2.85 -6.85 3.78
C THR A 72 -3.88 -7.61 4.59
N ALA A 73 -4.59 -6.96 5.51
CA ALA A 73 -5.68 -7.57 6.25
C ALA A 73 -6.91 -7.85 5.38
N ILE A 74 -7.08 -7.10 4.29
CA ILE A 74 -8.23 -7.25 3.39
C ILE A 74 -7.99 -8.36 2.37
N GLY A 75 -6.82 -8.40 1.75
CA GLY A 75 -6.52 -9.42 0.75
C GLY A 75 -5.27 -9.11 -0.06
N GLY A 76 -5.02 -9.98 -1.06
CA GLY A 76 -3.83 -9.91 -1.88
C GLY A 76 -2.77 -10.90 -1.41
N ASP A 77 -1.96 -11.36 -2.35
CA ASP A 77 -0.90 -12.35 -2.08
C ASP A 77 0.46 -11.68 -1.94
N VAL A 78 0.69 -10.60 -2.67
CA VAL A 78 1.93 -9.84 -2.63
C VAL A 78 1.60 -8.35 -2.54
N LEU A 79 2.20 -7.66 -1.59
CA LEU A 79 2.10 -6.22 -1.46
C LEU A 79 3.40 -5.59 -1.95
N LYS A 80 3.30 -4.73 -2.98
CA LYS A 80 4.42 -3.92 -3.42
C LYS A 80 4.29 -2.54 -2.76
N ALA A 81 4.84 -2.42 -1.55
CA ALA A 81 4.78 -1.17 -0.80
C ALA A 81 5.80 -0.17 -1.31
N GLU A 82 5.47 1.12 -1.17
CA GLU A 82 6.44 2.18 -1.40
C GLU A 82 7.51 2.15 -0.30
N PHE A 83 8.71 2.64 -0.65
CA PHE A 83 9.74 2.88 0.34
C PHE A 83 9.25 3.95 1.33
N PRO A 84 9.36 3.70 2.66
CA PRO A 84 8.71 4.57 3.64
C PRO A 84 9.35 5.94 3.84
N TYR A 85 10.50 6.20 3.23
CA TYR A 85 11.17 7.50 3.24
C TYR A 85 11.47 7.98 1.84
N ASP A 86 11.58 9.30 1.69
CA ASP A 86 12.07 9.89 0.47
C ASP A 86 13.52 9.43 0.24
N PRO A 87 13.91 9.07 -0.99
CA PRO A 87 15.30 8.64 -1.29
C PRO A 87 16.37 9.69 -0.94
N SER A 88 16.00 10.97 -0.78
CA SER A 88 16.92 12.02 -0.35
C SER A 88 17.32 11.91 1.12
N VAL A 89 16.56 11.18 1.93
CA VAL A 89 16.91 10.94 3.33
C VAL A 89 18.04 9.92 3.39
N THR A 90 19.18 10.31 3.99
CA THR A 90 20.39 9.49 3.99
C THR A 90 20.64 8.73 5.29
N ASP A 91 19.77 8.87 6.28
CA ASP A 91 19.91 8.18 7.57
C ASP A 91 19.47 6.71 7.44
N ARG A 92 20.45 5.82 7.31
CA ARG A 92 20.20 4.38 7.16
C ARG A 92 19.52 3.75 8.37
N GLY A 93 19.78 4.27 9.57
CA GLY A 93 19.12 3.78 10.77
C GLY A 93 17.62 4.00 10.72
N ARG A 94 17.19 5.15 10.20
CA ARG A 94 15.77 5.43 9.99
C ARG A 94 15.17 4.52 8.92
N TRP A 95 15.92 4.22 7.87
CA TRP A 95 15.44 3.30 6.83
C TRP A 95 15.20 1.91 7.39
N VAL A 96 16.14 1.40 8.18
CA VAL A 96 16.02 0.07 8.78
C VAL A 96 14.81 0.01 9.70
N ASP A 97 14.66 0.98 10.60
CA ASP A 97 13.52 1.03 11.53
C ASP A 97 12.18 1.08 10.78
N ALA A 98 12.09 1.92 9.75
CA ALA A 98 10.87 2.08 8.99
C ALA A 98 10.54 0.81 8.19
N CYS A 99 11.54 0.15 7.61
CA CYS A 99 11.32 -1.09 6.88
C CYS A 99 10.93 -2.25 7.80
N GLU A 100 11.49 -2.30 9.00
CA GLU A 100 11.08 -3.29 10.00
C GLU A 100 9.64 -3.07 10.43
N GLU A 101 9.24 -1.82 10.70
CA GLU A 101 7.85 -1.49 11.02
C GLU A 101 6.91 -1.87 9.88
N LEU A 102 7.30 -1.61 8.64
CA LEU A 102 6.51 -1.98 7.47
C LEU A 102 6.36 -3.51 7.36
N ALA A 103 7.42 -4.25 7.60
CA ALA A 103 7.38 -5.71 7.53
C ALA A 103 6.49 -6.33 8.60
N GLU A 104 6.33 -5.66 9.74
CA GLU A 104 5.47 -6.10 10.83
C GLU A 104 4.00 -5.70 10.66
N ALA A 105 3.72 -4.87 9.67
CA ALA A 105 2.38 -4.35 9.45
C ALA A 105 1.36 -5.42 8.99
#